data_7cf8ff71b0991fda65f1d60af0f48a25
#
_entry.id   7cf8ff71b0991fda65f1d60af0f48a25
#
_cell.length_a   1.000
_cell.length_b   1.000
_cell.length_c   1.000
_cell.angle_alpha   90.00
_cell.angle_beta   90.00
_cell.angle_gamma   90.00
#
_symmetry.space_group_name_H-M   'P 1'
#
loop_
_entity.id
_entity.type
_entity.pdbx_description
1 polymer ?
#
loop_
_entity_poly.entity_id
_entity_poly.type
_entity_poly.pdbx_seq_one_letter_code
_entity_poly.pdbx_strand_id
1 'polypeptide(L)'
;MLYLEKLQENIPQVKSMKNILLKKPASAGVTILNNTFIDEYMPEANGDFVKIYLYLLRSAAGELPLSVSSIADTFNHTEKDVLRALSYWEKQGLLFLGTDSAGEITEIAFLEPKLSENE
;
A
#
# COMPACT_ATOMS: atom_id res chain seq x y z
N MET A 1 9.72 17.72 24.08
CA MET A 1 9.64 17.57 23.48
C MET A 1 9.23 17.63 22.91
N LEU A 2 8.99 17.28 22.90
CA LEU A 2 8.81 17.16 22.04
C LEU A 2 8.27 17.27 21.20
N TYR A 3 8.06 17.15 21.05
CA TYR A 3 7.99 16.92 20.01
C TYR A 3 8.52 16.65 19.54
N LEU A 4 9.08 16.52 19.74
CA LEU A 4 9.79 16.04 19.31
C LEU A 4 10.17 15.47 19.85
N GLU A 5 10.23 15.23 20.49
CA GLU A 5 10.53 14.68 20.81
C GLU A 5 9.86 14.26 20.88
N LYS A 6 9.15 14.36 21.25
CA LYS A 6 8.70 13.88 21.06
C LYS A 6 8.33 13.62 20.26
N LEU A 7 8.46 13.75 20.21
CA LEU A 7 8.51 13.27 19.34
C LEU A 7 9.10 12.57 19.21
N GLN A 8 9.60 12.32 19.68
CA GLN A 8 10.20 11.65 19.64
C GLN A 8 10.17 10.93 20.30
N GLU A 9 9.89 10.79 21.04
CA GLU A 9 9.85 10.24 21.43
C GLU A 9 9.17 9.61 21.17
N ASN A 10 8.65 9.57 21.28
CA ASN A 10 8.29 8.94 20.84
C ASN A 10 8.16 8.50 20.09
N ILE A 11 8.33 8.23 20.11
CA ILE A 11 8.54 7.74 19.31
C ILE A 11 8.75 7.13 18.95
N PRO A 12 8.91 6.72 18.96
CA PRO A 12 9.35 6.11 18.41
C PRO A 12 9.25 5.46 17.99
N GLN A 13 9.38 4.98 17.90
CA GLN A 13 9.51 4.50 17.45
C GLN A 13 9.60 3.98 16.70
N VAL A 14 9.68 3.55 16.78
CA VAL A 14 9.94 3.26 15.97
C VAL A 14 10.06 2.62 15.39
N LYS A 15 10.10 1.97 15.13
CA LYS A 15 10.34 1.42 14.45
C LYS A 15 11.11 1.34 13.57
N SER A 16 11.43 1.03 13.42
CA SER A 16 12.23 1.17 12.77
C SER A 16 12.51 1.45 11.90
N MET A 17 12.41 1.33 11.73
CA MET A 17 12.58 1.78 11.04
C MET A 17 12.99 2.40 10.59
N LYS A 18 13.47 2.27 10.86
CA LYS A 18 13.71 3.01 10.44
C LYS A 18 13.34 3.62 9.56
N ASN A 19 13.55 3.82 9.91
CA ASN A 19 12.53 4.36 9.13
C ASN A 19 12.86 5.56 8.37
N ILE A 20 12.42 5.52 7.14
CA ILE A 20 12.49 6.71 6.35
C ILE A 20 11.24 7.51 6.62
N LEU A 21 11.40 8.71 7.07
CA LEU A 21 10.27 9.57 7.29
C LEU A 21 9.92 10.26 5.99
N LEU A 22 8.75 9.94 5.47
CA LEU A 22 8.29 10.58 4.25
C LEU A 22 7.55 11.83 4.63
N LYS A 23 8.14 12.95 4.33
CA LYS A 23 7.50 14.20 4.63
C LYS A 23 6.62 14.59 3.48
N LYS A 24 5.39 14.88 3.82
CA LYS A 24 4.46 15.34 2.82
C LYS A 24 4.26 16.81 3.01
N PRO A 25 4.25 17.56 1.94
CA PRO A 25 3.97 18.99 2.09
C PRO A 25 2.51 19.19 2.45
N ALA A 26 2.02 20.37 2.23
CA ALA A 26 0.64 20.67 2.59
C ALA A 26 -0.35 19.77 1.89
N SER A 27 0.13 18.95 0.96
CA SER A 27 -0.73 17.99 0.31
C SER A 27 -1.06 16.81 1.18
N ALA A 28 -0.62 16.80 2.44
CA ALA A 28 -1.07 15.76 3.35
C ALA A 28 -2.58 15.67 3.28
N GLY A 29 -3.09 14.46 3.25
CA GLY A 29 -4.53 14.27 3.10
C GLY A 29 -4.91 13.83 1.69
N VAL A 30 -3.93 13.68 0.80
CA VAL A 30 -4.21 13.20 -0.55
C VAL A 30 -3.39 11.95 -0.82
N THR A 31 -3.84 11.18 -1.78
CA THR A 31 -3.12 10.00 -2.23
C THR A 31 -2.80 10.19 -3.70
N ILE A 32 -1.53 10.03 -4.04
CA ILE A 32 -1.07 10.25 -5.41
C ILE A 32 -1.11 8.92 -6.15
N LEU A 33 -1.67 8.94 -7.35
CA LEU A 33 -1.80 7.76 -8.17
C LEU A 33 -1.08 7.99 -9.49
N ASN A 34 -0.29 7.01 -9.89
CA ASN A 34 0.48 7.08 -11.11
C ASN A 34 -0.46 7.05 -12.32
N ASN A 35 -0.21 7.94 -13.28
CA ASN A 35 -1.05 7.98 -14.48
C ASN A 35 -0.97 6.71 -15.30
N THR A 36 0.19 6.06 -15.32
CA THR A 36 0.32 4.81 -16.04
C THR A 36 -0.61 3.76 -15.46
N PHE A 37 -0.79 3.75 -14.14
CA PHE A 37 -1.74 2.84 -13.53
C PHE A 37 -3.15 3.09 -14.06
N ILE A 38 -3.55 4.34 -14.11
CA ILE A 38 -4.90 4.69 -14.54
C ILE A 38 -5.11 4.32 -16.01
N ASP A 39 -4.11 4.57 -16.83
CA ASP A 39 -4.24 4.40 -18.27
C ASP A 39 -4.09 2.96 -18.71
N GLU A 40 -3.20 2.21 -18.08
CA GLU A 40 -2.80 0.91 -18.60
C GLU A 40 -3.15 -0.27 -17.75
N TYR A 41 -3.38 -0.07 -16.46
CA TYR A 41 -3.69 -1.20 -15.57
C TYR A 41 -5.12 -1.21 -15.10
N MET A 42 -5.63 -0.03 -14.80
CA MET A 42 -6.98 0.07 -14.23
C MET A 42 -8.07 -0.38 -15.18
N PRO A 43 -8.01 -0.04 -16.48
CA PRO A 43 -9.15 -0.32 -17.34
C PRO A 43 -9.53 -1.79 -17.44
N GLU A 44 -8.57 -2.68 -17.28
CA GLU A 44 -8.84 -4.11 -17.43
C GLU A 44 -9.04 -4.82 -16.09
N ALA A 45 -8.90 -4.11 -15.00
CA ALA A 45 -8.95 -4.74 -13.70
C ALA A 45 -10.36 -4.74 -13.15
N ASN A 46 -10.64 -5.74 -12.31
CA ASN A 46 -11.87 -5.78 -11.55
C ASN A 46 -11.94 -4.55 -10.65
N GLY A 47 -13.11 -3.92 -10.59
CA GLY A 47 -13.26 -2.70 -9.79
C GLY A 47 -12.93 -2.89 -8.32
N ASP A 48 -13.27 -4.05 -7.76
CA ASP A 48 -12.96 -4.32 -6.37
C ASP A 48 -11.46 -4.40 -6.16
N PHE A 49 -10.74 -4.93 -7.15
CA PHE A 49 -9.29 -5.00 -7.05
C PHE A 49 -8.68 -3.60 -7.10
N VAL A 50 -9.26 -2.72 -7.91
CA VAL A 50 -8.80 -1.32 -7.96
C VAL A 50 -9.02 -0.63 -6.63
N LYS A 51 -10.18 -0.83 -6.02
CA LYS A 51 -10.46 -0.24 -4.72
C LYS A 51 -9.41 -0.66 -3.69
N ILE A 52 -9.08 -1.94 -3.68
CA ILE A 52 -8.12 -2.44 -2.71
C ILE A 52 -6.74 -1.84 -2.98
N TYR A 53 -6.35 -1.74 -4.25
CA TYR A 53 -5.07 -1.12 -4.59
C TYR A 53 -5.00 0.33 -4.09
N LEU A 54 -6.06 1.09 -4.32
CA LEU A 54 -6.09 2.49 -3.88
C LEU A 54 -6.02 2.58 -2.37
N TYR A 55 -6.71 1.68 -1.67
CA TYR A 55 -6.68 1.68 -0.22
C TYR A 55 -5.29 1.36 0.31
N LEU A 56 -4.58 0.43 -0.35
CA LEU A 56 -3.21 0.14 0.02
C LEU A 56 -2.32 1.36 -0.13
N LEU A 57 -2.48 2.10 -1.23
CA LEU A 57 -1.71 3.32 -1.42
C LEU A 57 -2.01 4.33 -0.33
N ARG A 58 -3.27 4.49 0.00
CA ARG A 58 -3.69 5.40 1.05
C ARG A 58 -3.07 5.01 2.38
N SER A 59 -3.10 3.72 2.69
CA SER A 59 -2.59 3.23 3.96
C SER A 59 -1.09 3.38 4.05
N ALA A 60 -0.38 3.11 2.96
CA ALA A 60 1.07 3.24 2.94
C ALA A 60 1.48 4.69 3.15
N ALA A 61 0.77 5.62 2.49
CA ALA A 61 1.10 7.02 2.62
C ALA A 61 0.88 7.53 4.03
N GLY A 62 -0.10 6.99 4.72
CA GLY A 62 -0.41 7.40 6.08
C GLY A 62 0.23 6.56 7.16
N GLU A 63 0.97 5.52 6.76
CA GLU A 63 1.60 4.61 7.70
C GLU A 63 0.59 3.97 8.65
N LEU A 64 -0.58 3.65 8.13
CA LEU A 64 -1.61 3.03 8.93
C LEU A 64 -1.37 1.54 9.04
N PRO A 65 -1.67 0.94 10.19
CA PRO A 65 -1.55 -0.51 10.29
C PRO A 65 -2.50 -1.17 9.31
N LEU A 66 -2.06 -2.31 8.81
CA LEU A 66 -2.81 -2.97 7.77
C LEU A 66 -2.73 -4.48 7.95
N SER A 67 -3.81 -5.16 7.68
CA SER A 67 -3.83 -6.62 7.66
C SER A 67 -4.84 -7.05 6.61
N VAL A 68 -4.72 -8.29 6.17
CA VAL A 68 -5.70 -8.83 5.23
C VAL A 68 -7.09 -8.75 5.84
N SER A 69 -7.19 -9.03 7.12
CA SER A 69 -8.47 -8.97 7.82
C SER A 69 -9.04 -7.57 7.84
N SER A 70 -8.21 -6.56 8.10
CA SER A 70 -8.71 -5.18 8.17
C SER A 70 -9.14 -4.68 6.79
N ILE A 71 -8.44 -5.09 5.75
CA ILE A 71 -8.84 -4.73 4.39
C ILE A 71 -10.19 -5.36 4.07
N ALA A 72 -10.34 -6.64 4.41
CA ALA A 72 -11.59 -7.34 4.15
C ALA A 72 -12.75 -6.64 4.85
N ASP A 73 -12.55 -6.27 6.11
CA ASP A 73 -13.59 -5.58 6.86
C ASP A 73 -13.95 -4.24 6.23
N THR A 74 -12.96 -3.49 5.80
CA THR A 74 -13.18 -2.18 5.23
C THR A 74 -14.07 -2.24 4.00
N PHE A 75 -13.89 -3.27 3.17
CA PHE A 75 -14.62 -3.36 1.90
C PHE A 75 -15.73 -4.39 1.94
N ASN A 76 -15.99 -4.96 3.11
CA ASN A 76 -17.05 -5.96 3.24
C ASN A 76 -16.81 -7.15 2.32
N HIS A 77 -15.57 -7.58 2.29
CA HIS A 77 -15.12 -8.72 1.51
C HIS A 77 -14.61 -9.81 2.44
N THR A 78 -14.42 -11.00 1.90
CA THR A 78 -13.74 -12.05 2.65
C THR A 78 -12.23 -11.85 2.53
N GLU A 79 -11.49 -12.49 3.43
CA GLU A 79 -10.05 -12.46 3.32
C GLU A 79 -9.58 -13.11 2.02
N LYS A 80 -10.30 -14.14 1.56
CA LYS A 80 -9.97 -14.77 0.31
C LYS A 80 -10.09 -13.79 -0.86
N ASP A 81 -11.10 -12.95 -0.84
CA ASP A 81 -11.26 -11.92 -1.87
C ASP A 81 -10.09 -10.97 -1.87
N VAL A 82 -9.64 -10.57 -0.68
CA VAL A 82 -8.51 -9.66 -0.56
C VAL A 82 -7.26 -10.33 -1.11
N LEU A 83 -7.05 -11.60 -0.76
CA LEU A 83 -5.87 -12.31 -1.24
C LEU A 83 -5.87 -12.42 -2.77
N ARG A 84 -7.04 -12.60 -3.36
CA ARG A 84 -7.13 -12.63 -4.80
C ARG A 84 -6.76 -11.31 -5.43
N ALA A 85 -7.18 -10.22 -4.81
CA ALA A 85 -6.82 -8.89 -5.31
C ALA A 85 -5.32 -8.68 -5.22
N LEU A 86 -4.71 -9.04 -4.09
CA LEU A 86 -3.28 -8.88 -3.92
C LEU A 86 -2.50 -9.72 -4.92
N SER A 87 -2.94 -10.97 -5.14
CA SER A 87 -2.32 -11.82 -6.13
C SER A 87 -2.42 -11.23 -7.53
N TYR A 88 -3.57 -10.66 -7.83
CA TYR A 88 -3.76 -10.06 -9.15
C TYR A 88 -2.73 -8.95 -9.37
N TRP A 89 -2.59 -8.05 -8.39
CA TRP A 89 -1.65 -6.95 -8.56
C TRP A 89 -0.20 -7.41 -8.54
N GLU A 90 0.07 -8.48 -7.81
CA GLU A 90 1.41 -9.08 -7.86
C GLU A 90 1.72 -9.61 -9.25
N LYS A 91 0.76 -10.28 -9.87
CA LYS A 91 0.95 -10.81 -11.20
C LYS A 91 1.09 -9.70 -12.24
N GLN A 92 0.46 -8.58 -11.97
CA GLN A 92 0.61 -7.44 -12.86
C GLN A 92 1.95 -6.73 -12.69
N GLY A 93 2.71 -7.12 -11.69
CA GLY A 93 4.01 -6.51 -11.46
C GLY A 93 3.96 -5.21 -10.69
N LEU A 94 2.84 -4.94 -10.02
CA LEU A 94 2.68 -3.70 -9.28
C LEU A 94 2.89 -3.85 -7.79
N LEU A 95 2.86 -5.07 -7.29
CA LEU A 95 3.10 -5.34 -5.87
C LEU A 95 4.10 -6.48 -5.71
N PHE A 96 4.88 -6.39 -4.66
CA PHE A 96 5.66 -7.50 -4.15
C PHE A 96 5.02 -7.94 -2.84
N LEU A 97 4.79 -9.24 -2.69
CA LEU A 97 4.21 -9.80 -1.47
C LEU A 97 5.24 -10.67 -0.80
N GLY A 98 5.67 -10.25 0.38
CA GLY A 98 6.57 -11.07 1.18
C GLY A 98 5.77 -11.94 2.11
N THR A 99 6.20 -13.20 2.28
CA THR A 99 5.47 -14.12 3.13
C THR A 99 6.42 -14.76 4.11
N ASP A 100 5.88 -15.27 5.21
CA ASP A 100 6.67 -15.99 6.18
C ASP A 100 6.62 -17.49 5.86
N SER A 101 7.18 -18.30 6.74
CA SER A 101 7.27 -19.74 6.49
C SER A 101 5.90 -20.41 6.50
N ALA A 102 4.91 -19.77 7.10
CA ALA A 102 3.56 -20.30 7.10
C ALA A 102 2.74 -19.84 5.90
N GLY A 103 3.32 -19.02 5.02
CA GLY A 103 2.62 -18.50 3.85
C GLY A 103 1.80 -17.27 4.12
N GLU A 104 1.91 -16.70 5.32
CA GLU A 104 1.17 -15.48 5.65
C GLU A 104 1.90 -14.27 5.09
N ILE A 105 1.15 -13.33 4.55
CA ILE A 105 1.74 -12.11 4.00
C ILE A 105 2.23 -11.24 5.13
N THR A 106 3.51 -10.90 5.10
CA THR A 106 4.13 -10.05 6.11
C THR A 106 4.62 -8.74 5.55
N GLU A 107 4.60 -8.60 4.23
CA GLU A 107 5.10 -7.37 3.61
C GLU A 107 4.40 -7.16 2.29
N ILE A 108 4.04 -5.92 2.02
CA ILE A 108 3.52 -5.54 0.71
C ILE A 108 4.34 -4.33 0.28
N ALA A 109 5.00 -4.43 -0.85
CA ALA A 109 5.79 -3.34 -1.38
C ALA A 109 5.25 -2.95 -2.74
N PHE A 110 5.20 -1.65 -2.99
CA PHE A 110 4.74 -1.15 -4.28
C PHE A 110 5.91 -1.14 -5.24
N LEU A 111 5.62 -1.54 -6.47
CA LEU A 111 6.60 -1.53 -7.54
C LEU A 111 6.18 -0.49 -8.55
N GLU A 112 7.15 0.08 -9.25
CA GLU A 112 6.84 1.08 -10.26
C GLU A 112 6.17 0.43 -11.45
N PRO A 113 5.08 1.01 -11.97
CA PRO A 113 4.50 0.49 -13.20
C PRO A 113 5.51 0.61 -14.33
N LYS A 114 5.53 -0.37 -15.18
CA LYS A 114 6.40 -0.30 -16.33
C LYS A 114 5.89 0.74 -17.29
N LEU A 115 6.80 1.59 -17.75
CA LEU A 115 6.45 2.57 -18.75
C LEU A 115 6.40 1.90 -20.11
N SER A 116 5.56 2.41 -20.98
CA SER A 116 5.55 1.89 -22.32
C SER A 116 6.82 2.34 -23.03
N GLU A 117 7.15 1.62 -24.08
CA GLU A 117 8.43 1.82 -24.72
C GLU A 117 8.58 3.17 -25.36
N ASN A 118 7.50 3.78 -25.73
CA ASN A 118 7.60 5.08 -26.38
C ASN A 118 7.32 6.21 -25.44
N GLU A 119 7.55 6.00 -24.17
CA GLU A 119 7.49 7.09 -23.21
C GLU A 119 8.85 7.52 -22.71
#